data_cb024841b59b7841305f9f54c8cd088e
#
_entry.id   cb024841b59b7841305f9f54c8cd088e
#
_cell.length_a   1.000
_cell.length_b   1.000
_cell.length_c   1.000
_cell.angle_alpha   90.00
_cell.angle_beta   90.00
_cell.angle_gamma   90.00
#
_symmetry.space_group_name_H-M   'P 1'
#
loop_
_entity.id
_entity.type
_entity.pdbx_description
1 polymer ?
#
loop_
_entity_poly.entity_id
_entity_poly.type
_entity_poly.pdbx_seq_one_letter_code
_entity_poly.pdbx_strand_id
1 'polypeptide(L)'
;MLRQLYEKNSLKNVVDENNNKVGFGFSLFNRLGTGTIEGGFTLVVDGEEVQPEKIRIEKGGVSSRADEFAKSPVRFTVGDRISFFIERPGGLQPGVHKIVVKAVTREYGKIEFDFSDNIL
;
A
#
# COMPACT_ATOMS: atom_id res chain seq x y z
N MET A 1 5.98 -4.68 -15.26
CA MET A 1 4.63 -5.28 -15.30
C MET A 1 3.86 -5.11 -14.01
N LEU A 2 4.43 -5.47 -12.85
CA LEU A 2 3.74 -5.30 -11.56
C LEU A 2 3.43 -3.84 -11.22
N ARG A 3 4.17 -2.88 -11.79
CA ARG A 3 3.85 -1.45 -11.62
C ARG A 3 2.45 -1.09 -12.08
N GLN A 4 1.85 -1.90 -12.96
CA GLN A 4 0.49 -1.70 -13.43
C GLN A 4 -0.55 -1.89 -12.33
N LEU A 5 -0.18 -2.49 -11.19
CA LEU A 5 -1.05 -2.58 -10.03
C LEU A 5 -1.30 -1.22 -9.40
N TYR A 6 -0.34 -0.31 -9.48
CA TYR A 6 -0.51 1.02 -8.88
C TYR A 6 -1.57 1.82 -9.64
N GLU A 7 -2.52 2.36 -8.90
CA GLU A 7 -3.54 3.26 -9.47
C GLU A 7 -2.96 4.68 -9.53
N LYS A 8 -2.71 5.14 -10.74
CA LYS A 8 -2.07 6.42 -11.00
C LYS A 8 -2.84 7.57 -10.37
N ASN A 9 -2.11 8.49 -9.75
CA ASN A 9 -2.65 9.66 -9.06
C ASN A 9 -3.40 9.35 -7.77
N SER A 10 -3.29 8.12 -7.26
CA SER A 10 -3.92 7.76 -5.98
C SER A 10 -3.08 8.15 -4.77
N LEU A 11 -1.77 8.43 -4.94
CA LEU A 11 -0.91 8.84 -3.84
C LEU A 11 -1.32 10.22 -3.34
N LYS A 12 -1.69 10.31 -2.07
CA LYS A 12 -2.13 11.57 -1.47
C LYS A 12 -2.00 11.54 0.04
N ASN A 13 -1.85 12.71 0.65
CA ASN A 13 -1.93 12.83 2.10
C ASN A 13 -3.36 12.64 2.58
N VAL A 14 -3.50 12.10 3.78
CA VAL A 14 -4.77 11.88 4.45
C VAL A 14 -4.84 12.82 5.63
N VAL A 15 -5.96 13.50 5.79
CA VAL A 15 -6.21 14.44 6.88
C VAL A 15 -7.33 13.95 7.78
N ASP A 16 -7.28 14.36 9.04
CA ASP A 16 -8.37 14.10 9.99
C ASP A 16 -9.45 15.18 9.89
N GLU A 17 -10.44 15.11 10.78
CA GLU A 17 -11.56 16.05 10.80
C GLU A 17 -11.12 17.50 11.11
N ASN A 18 -9.96 17.68 11.73
CA ASN A 18 -9.39 18.99 12.04
C ASN A 18 -8.42 19.48 10.97
N ASN A 19 -8.39 18.79 9.81
CA ASN A 19 -7.51 19.08 8.69
C ASN A 19 -6.01 18.92 9.01
N ASN A 20 -5.69 18.10 10.01
CA ASN A 20 -4.31 17.74 10.31
C ASN A 20 -3.89 16.53 9.46
N LYS A 21 -2.70 16.57 8.90
CA LYS A 21 -2.18 15.45 8.12
C LYS A 21 -1.79 14.33 9.08
N VAL A 22 -2.43 13.17 8.96
CA VAL A 22 -2.21 12.02 9.83
C VAL A 22 -1.44 10.91 9.14
N GLY A 23 -1.28 10.99 7.84
CA GLY A 23 -0.57 10.00 7.06
C GLY A 23 -0.76 10.23 5.58
N PHE A 24 -0.50 9.19 4.81
CA PHE A 24 -0.72 9.22 3.37
C PHE A 24 -1.28 7.88 2.91
N GLY A 25 -1.79 7.85 1.70
CA GLY A 25 -2.36 6.63 1.16
C GLY A 25 -2.19 6.53 -0.33
N PHE A 26 -2.44 5.34 -0.84
CA PHE A 26 -2.46 5.04 -2.27
C PHE A 26 -3.31 3.80 -2.50
N SER A 27 -3.59 3.51 -3.75
CA SER A 27 -4.41 2.35 -4.10
C SER A 27 -3.72 1.48 -5.13
N LEU A 28 -3.95 0.17 -5.01
CA LEU A 28 -3.59 -0.82 -6.01
C LEU A 28 -4.87 -1.38 -6.61
N PHE A 29 -4.88 -1.54 -7.91
CA PHE A 29 -5.99 -2.16 -8.64
C PHE A 29 -5.45 -3.35 -9.43
N ASN A 30 -6.03 -4.53 -9.21
CA ASN A 30 -5.52 -5.76 -9.80
C ASN A 30 -6.10 -6.01 -11.18
N ARG A 31 -5.26 -5.90 -12.21
CA ARG A 31 -5.58 -6.23 -13.59
C ARG A 31 -4.77 -7.41 -14.13
N LEU A 32 -3.94 -8.01 -13.29
CA LEU A 32 -2.95 -8.98 -13.75
C LEU A 32 -3.32 -10.42 -13.46
N GLY A 33 -3.57 -10.74 -12.20
CA GLY A 33 -3.85 -12.09 -11.80
C GLY A 33 -4.08 -12.18 -10.30
N THR A 34 -4.79 -13.22 -9.89
CA THR A 34 -5.11 -13.42 -8.48
C THR A 34 -3.89 -13.82 -7.68
N GLY A 35 -3.67 -13.14 -6.57
CA GLY A 35 -2.63 -13.48 -5.60
C GLY A 35 -3.18 -13.42 -4.19
N THR A 36 -2.53 -14.15 -3.28
CA THR A 36 -2.86 -14.12 -1.86
C THR A 36 -1.64 -13.63 -1.10
N ILE A 37 -1.77 -12.48 -0.43
CA ILE A 37 -0.68 -11.90 0.36
C ILE A 37 -0.65 -12.62 1.71
N GLU A 38 0.44 -13.31 2.01
CA GLU A 38 0.56 -14.14 3.21
C GLU A 38 1.42 -13.53 4.31
N GLY A 39 2.09 -12.42 4.04
CA GLY A 39 2.97 -11.79 5.01
C GLY A 39 4.20 -11.23 4.34
N GLY A 40 5.25 -10.98 5.12
CA GLY A 40 6.49 -10.40 4.60
C GLY A 40 6.27 -9.10 3.86
N PHE A 41 5.16 -8.40 4.15
CA PHE A 41 4.83 -7.16 3.48
C PHE A 41 5.75 -6.05 3.97
N THR A 42 6.43 -5.41 3.02
CA THR A 42 7.36 -4.32 3.30
C THR A 42 7.06 -3.16 2.37
N LEU A 43 7.04 -1.98 2.93
CA LEU A 43 6.88 -0.74 2.18
C LEU A 43 8.10 0.12 2.44
N VAL A 44 8.73 0.62 1.37
CA VAL A 44 9.87 1.53 1.46
C VAL A 44 9.48 2.84 0.80
N VAL A 45 9.54 3.92 1.55
CA VAL A 45 9.16 5.26 1.08
C VAL A 45 10.41 6.12 1.05
N ASP A 46 10.81 6.56 -0.13
CA ASP A 46 12.02 7.37 -0.33
C ASP A 46 13.26 6.77 0.35
N GLY A 47 13.40 5.45 0.29
CA GLY A 47 14.53 4.73 0.87
C GLY A 47 14.37 4.35 2.34
N GLU A 48 13.28 4.74 2.99
CA GLU A 48 13.03 4.40 4.39
C GLU A 48 11.96 3.33 4.51
N GLU A 49 12.27 2.25 5.22
CA GLU A 49 11.33 1.17 5.46
C GLU A 49 10.28 1.59 6.47
N VAL A 50 9.01 1.31 6.16
CA VAL A 50 7.88 1.59 7.04
C VAL A 50 7.59 0.36 7.88
N GLN A 51 7.40 0.54 9.19
CA GLN A 51 7.05 -0.55 10.09
C GLN A 51 5.66 -1.09 9.75
N PRO A 52 5.48 -2.43 9.69
CA PRO A 52 4.20 -3.02 9.27
C PRO A 52 2.99 -2.59 10.10
N GLU A 53 3.17 -2.34 11.40
CA GLU A 53 2.06 -1.90 12.25
C GLU A 53 1.54 -0.49 11.90
N LYS A 54 2.28 0.25 11.09
CA LYS A 54 1.88 1.57 10.59
C LYS A 54 1.07 1.48 9.30
N ILE A 55 0.97 0.30 8.71
CA ILE A 55 0.36 0.10 7.40
C ILE A 55 -0.97 -0.60 7.57
N ARG A 56 -2.03 0.02 7.07
CA ARG A 56 -3.37 -0.56 7.01
C ARG A 56 -3.80 -0.66 5.57
N ILE A 57 -4.56 -1.70 5.29
CA ILE A 57 -5.23 -1.84 4.01
C ILE A 57 -6.74 -1.90 4.23
N GLU A 58 -7.47 -1.48 3.20
CA GLU A 58 -8.92 -1.67 3.15
C GLU A 58 -9.28 -2.31 1.83
N LYS A 59 -10.09 -3.37 1.90
CA LYS A 59 -10.62 -4.05 0.73
C LYS A 59 -12.06 -4.42 1.02
N GLY A 60 -12.99 -3.90 0.20
CA GLY A 60 -14.41 -4.21 0.34
C GLY A 60 -14.99 -3.87 1.72
N GLY A 61 -14.51 -2.79 2.34
CA GLY A 61 -14.99 -2.37 3.66
C GLY A 61 -14.32 -3.08 4.83
N VAL A 62 -13.41 -4.01 4.56
CA VAL A 62 -12.68 -4.74 5.60
C VAL A 62 -11.27 -4.18 5.71
N SER A 63 -10.86 -3.83 6.94
CA SER A 63 -9.57 -3.23 7.23
C SER A 63 -8.65 -4.25 7.91
N SER A 64 -7.36 -4.25 7.54
CA SER A 64 -6.34 -5.13 8.12
C SER A 64 -5.04 -4.37 8.26
N ARG A 65 -4.20 -4.75 9.26
CA ARG A 65 -2.84 -4.21 9.37
C ARG A 65 -1.85 -5.17 8.74
N ALA A 66 -0.78 -4.63 8.17
CA ALA A 66 0.21 -5.43 7.47
C ALA A 66 0.92 -6.44 8.38
N ASP A 67 1.09 -6.13 9.67
CA ASP A 67 1.70 -7.05 10.64
C ASP A 67 0.82 -8.27 10.94
N GLU A 68 -0.43 -8.27 10.47
CA GLU A 68 -1.37 -9.38 10.68
C GLU A 68 -1.54 -10.27 9.45
N PHE A 69 -0.89 -9.95 8.32
CA PHE A 69 -1.10 -10.69 7.07
C PHE A 69 -0.69 -12.16 7.15
N ALA A 70 0.31 -12.49 7.99
CA ALA A 70 0.72 -13.89 8.16
C ALA A 70 -0.38 -14.72 8.81
N LYS A 71 -1.17 -14.13 9.72
CA LYS A 71 -2.28 -14.80 10.39
C LYS A 71 -3.58 -14.69 9.62
N SER A 72 -3.74 -13.61 8.87
CA SER A 72 -4.96 -13.32 8.11
C SER A 72 -4.55 -12.90 6.70
N PRO A 73 -4.25 -13.86 5.83
CA PRO A 73 -3.84 -13.55 4.46
C PRO A 73 -4.91 -12.76 3.72
N VAL A 74 -4.45 -11.90 2.81
CA VAL A 74 -5.33 -11.04 2.02
C VAL A 74 -5.39 -11.54 0.59
N ARG A 75 -6.58 -11.94 0.16
CA ARG A 75 -6.79 -12.35 -1.22
C ARG A 75 -7.02 -11.13 -2.10
N PHE A 76 -6.25 -11.06 -3.17
CA PHE A 76 -6.29 -9.95 -4.11
C PHE A 76 -6.60 -10.49 -5.50
N THR A 77 -7.88 -10.49 -5.85
CA THR A 77 -8.33 -11.05 -7.12
C THR A 77 -8.38 -9.99 -8.22
N VAL A 78 -8.43 -10.46 -9.47
CA VAL A 78 -8.59 -9.55 -10.61
C VAL A 78 -9.87 -8.74 -10.44
N GLY A 79 -9.75 -7.42 -10.58
CA GLY A 79 -10.86 -6.49 -10.39
C GLY A 79 -10.95 -5.90 -8.99
N ASP A 80 -10.16 -6.41 -8.04
CA ASP A 80 -10.13 -5.86 -6.68
C ASP A 80 -9.31 -4.58 -6.62
N ARG A 81 -9.74 -3.65 -5.78
CA ARG A 81 -8.97 -2.50 -5.37
C ARG A 81 -8.62 -2.63 -3.90
N ILE A 82 -7.36 -2.42 -3.57
CA ILE A 82 -6.90 -2.33 -2.18
C ILE A 82 -6.41 -0.92 -1.95
N SER A 83 -6.95 -0.26 -0.93
CA SER A 83 -6.51 1.06 -0.49
C SER A 83 -5.55 0.92 0.68
N PHE A 84 -4.42 1.61 0.62
CA PHE A 84 -3.41 1.61 1.67
C PHE A 84 -3.46 2.92 2.42
N PHE A 85 -3.34 2.84 3.73
CA PHE A 85 -3.13 3.98 4.59
C PHE A 85 -1.88 3.74 5.43
N ILE A 86 -0.98 4.70 5.40
CA ILE A 86 0.27 4.64 6.16
C ILE A 86 0.24 5.77 7.20
N GLU A 87 0.30 5.39 8.47
CA GLU A 87 0.33 6.35 9.55
C GLU A 87 1.65 7.10 9.55
N ARG A 88 1.58 8.42 9.38
CA ARG A 88 2.75 9.28 9.36
C ARG A 88 2.32 10.71 9.73
N PRO A 89 2.54 11.16 10.97
CA PRO A 89 2.22 12.53 11.35
C PRO A 89 2.87 13.54 10.41
N GLY A 90 2.08 14.46 9.90
CA GLY A 90 2.55 15.45 8.92
C GLY A 90 2.50 14.98 7.47
N GLY A 91 2.22 13.70 7.23
CA GLY A 91 2.14 13.15 5.86
C GLY A 91 3.46 13.20 5.11
N LEU A 92 3.38 13.28 3.78
CA LEU A 92 4.51 13.46 2.89
C LEU A 92 4.59 14.90 2.41
N GLN A 93 5.81 15.39 2.20
CA GLN A 93 6.03 16.73 1.66
C GLN A 93 5.54 16.80 0.21
N PRO A 94 5.17 17.99 -0.29
CA PRO A 94 4.87 18.16 -1.71
C PRO A 94 6.06 17.72 -2.57
N GLY A 95 5.76 17.16 -3.74
CA GLY A 95 6.78 16.69 -4.68
C GLY A 95 6.68 15.21 -4.95
N VAL A 96 7.66 14.69 -5.68
CA VAL A 96 7.70 13.29 -6.12
C VAL A 96 8.27 12.40 -5.02
N HIS A 97 7.57 11.29 -4.76
CA HIS A 97 8.03 10.28 -3.81
C HIS A 97 8.09 8.91 -4.50
N LYS A 98 9.10 8.13 -4.15
CA LYS A 98 9.25 6.76 -4.66
C LYS A 98 8.83 5.78 -3.58
N ILE A 99 7.97 4.85 -3.96
CA ILE A 99 7.46 3.82 -3.06
C ILE A 99 7.78 2.45 -3.63
N VAL A 100 8.42 1.60 -2.82
CA VAL A 100 8.71 0.21 -3.17
C VAL A 100 7.79 -0.68 -2.35
N VAL A 101 7.11 -1.59 -3.03
CA VAL A 101 6.20 -2.56 -2.41
C VAL A 101 6.81 -3.94 -2.53
N LYS A 102 6.97 -4.63 -1.41
CA LYS A 102 7.44 -6.01 -1.36
C LYS A 102 6.42 -6.84 -0.60
N ALA A 103 6.12 -8.02 -1.11
CA ALA A 103 5.16 -8.91 -0.48
C ALA A 103 5.53 -10.35 -0.74
N VAL A 104 5.01 -11.25 0.08
CA VAL A 104 5.11 -12.69 -0.14
C VAL A 104 3.71 -13.17 -0.50
N THR A 105 3.59 -13.79 -1.66
CA THR A 105 2.32 -14.33 -2.14
C THR A 105 2.37 -15.85 -2.17
N ARG A 106 1.22 -16.48 -1.95
CA ARG A 106 1.08 -17.94 -2.01
C ARG A 106 1.37 -18.46 -3.41
N GLU A 107 0.88 -17.75 -4.43
CA GLU A 107 0.92 -18.21 -5.82
C GLU A 107 2.25 -17.94 -6.51
N TYR A 108 2.92 -16.84 -6.16
CA TYR A 108 4.10 -16.37 -6.91
C TYR A 108 5.34 -16.21 -6.02
N GLY A 109 5.24 -16.50 -4.73
CA GLY A 109 6.34 -16.26 -3.80
C GLY A 109 6.57 -14.77 -3.58
N LYS A 110 7.84 -14.38 -3.48
CA LYS A 110 8.20 -12.98 -3.26
C LYS A 110 7.95 -12.15 -4.51
N ILE A 111 7.26 -11.04 -4.36
CA ILE A 111 7.05 -10.07 -5.43
C ILE A 111 7.55 -8.71 -4.96
N GLU A 112 8.00 -7.91 -5.92
CA GLU A 112 8.48 -6.56 -5.64
C GLU A 112 8.19 -5.68 -6.84
N PHE A 113 7.71 -4.46 -6.58
CA PHE A 113 7.59 -3.44 -7.61
C PHE A 113 7.70 -2.07 -6.95
N ASP A 114 7.94 -1.05 -7.78
CA ASP A 114 7.99 0.32 -7.30
C ASP A 114 7.14 1.23 -8.18
N PHE A 115 6.81 2.37 -7.64
CA PHE A 115 6.20 3.45 -8.41
C PHE A 115 6.62 4.78 -7.80
N SER A 116 6.52 5.83 -8.60
CA SER A 116 6.73 7.20 -8.14
C SER A 116 5.53 8.02 -8.53
N ASP A 117 5.12 8.91 -7.64
CA ASP A 117 4.03 9.83 -7.91
C ASP A 117 4.19 11.10 -7.09
N ASN A 118 3.37 12.07 -7.37
CA ASN A 118 3.52 13.42 -6.85
C ASN A 118 2.46 13.74 -5.81
N ILE A 119 2.91 14.31 -4.69
CA ILE A 119 2.03 14.92 -3.68
C ILE A 119 1.87 16.40 -4.03
N LEU A 120 0.66 16.83 -4.16
CA LEU A 120 0.32 18.21 -4.51
C LEU A 120 0.48 19.19 -3.34
#